data_aff5879a5d82450e6d6979fb3a32113c
#
_entry.id   aff5879a5d82450e6d6979fb3a32113c
#
_cell.length_a   1.000
_cell.length_b   1.000
_cell.length_c   1.000
_cell.angle_alpha   90.00
_cell.angle_beta   90.00
_cell.angle_gamma   90.00
#
_symmetry.space_group_name_H-M   'P 1'
#
loop_
_entity.id
_entity.type
_entity.pdbx_description
1 polymer ?
#
loop_
_entity_poly.entity_id
_entity_poly.type
_entity_poly.pdbx_seq_one_letter_code
_entity_poly.pdbx_strand_id
1 'polypeptide(L)'
;MRFSLKQKASAAAADRTSRNILFFAAEGAFFAIVTSLGTNTNNLFLTRLGASDYQLSLLAMLAQVVSMVCLVPLAIFTDRLRDKRKMVTLLLLFIGGCYLCGAAVPFFGNAALYPMIVFIGLAVGGVEICTSSWQAFFADATLPDERNRTFAVRNQTMFIINICVPLLAGFLLTAQGDQQAQVITHQVYYCIIAAAAVCNVWMLSKIQGGAAAAPAGKSFRDFLDAIKALVHNKRFLFFAAVAFLFYTTWRLDGTVFYLGQVKYVGLSDFWYTFSNVCCGIAQFISIRFWARWNERMGVRFVIIFGAAGLVLSPLCIILPLQFEGTERLVIHLVLRCMSDLTFATVSLNVLQNLLQVVGEKNRALSIAAYSTLICLTSAVSPMLGVSIYSALGSNQAAMVQTFLVILALRLVSVGALVFRWWILRKEPK
;
A
#
# COMPACT_ATOMS: atom_id res chain seq x y z
N MET A 1 3.72 -52.35 -11.82
CA MET A 1 4.65 -51.29 -12.21
C MET A 1 4.02 -49.92 -12.39
N ARG A 2 2.86 -49.72 -13.05
CA ARG A 2 2.16 -48.42 -13.21
C ARG A 2 1.65 -47.80 -11.90
N PHE A 3 1.25 -48.59 -10.90
CA PHE A 3 0.75 -48.13 -9.60
C PHE A 3 1.88 -47.50 -8.75
N SER A 4 3.06 -48.12 -8.73
CA SER A 4 4.25 -47.63 -8.04
C SER A 4 4.78 -46.33 -8.63
N LEU A 5 4.70 -46.12 -9.95
CA LEU A 5 5.09 -44.90 -10.63
C LEU A 5 4.14 -43.73 -10.32
N LYS A 6 2.81 -43.96 -10.25
CA LYS A 6 1.83 -42.96 -9.85
C LYS A 6 2.01 -42.56 -8.39
N GLN A 7 2.31 -43.48 -7.50
CA GLN A 7 2.53 -43.20 -6.09
C GLN A 7 3.82 -42.41 -5.83
N LYS A 8 4.90 -42.74 -6.54
CA LYS A 8 6.16 -41.95 -6.52
C LYS A 8 5.97 -40.54 -7.09
N ALA A 9 5.24 -40.39 -8.19
CA ALA A 9 4.93 -39.09 -8.77
C ALA A 9 4.07 -38.20 -7.84
N SER A 10 3.08 -38.82 -7.15
CA SER A 10 2.25 -38.12 -6.17
C SER A 10 3.05 -37.67 -4.94
N ALA A 11 3.95 -38.50 -4.42
CA ALA A 11 4.83 -38.18 -3.31
C ALA A 11 5.82 -37.05 -3.68
N ALA A 12 6.41 -37.10 -4.87
CA ALA A 12 7.30 -36.05 -5.36
C ALA A 12 6.57 -34.71 -5.58
N ALA A 13 5.32 -34.74 -6.05
CA ALA A 13 4.48 -33.55 -6.17
C ALA A 13 4.15 -32.93 -4.81
N ALA A 14 3.78 -33.75 -3.83
CA ALA A 14 3.49 -33.32 -2.46
C ALA A 14 4.74 -32.72 -1.78
N ASP A 15 5.92 -33.28 -1.96
CA ASP A 15 7.19 -32.74 -1.45
C ASP A 15 7.51 -31.39 -2.10
N ARG A 16 7.35 -31.27 -3.43
CA ARG A 16 7.51 -30.01 -4.15
C ARG A 16 6.58 -28.92 -3.62
N THR A 17 5.31 -29.24 -3.41
CA THR A 17 4.32 -28.31 -2.88
C THR A 17 4.71 -27.81 -1.50
N SER A 18 5.07 -28.72 -0.59
CA SER A 18 5.47 -28.37 0.77
C SER A 18 6.71 -27.47 0.78
N ARG A 19 7.69 -27.74 -0.08
CA ARG A 19 8.89 -26.92 -0.23
C ARG A 19 8.57 -25.53 -0.81
N ASN A 20 7.72 -25.48 -1.83
CA ASN A 20 7.31 -24.19 -2.40
C ASN A 20 6.55 -23.32 -1.37
N ILE A 21 5.65 -23.89 -0.57
CA ILE A 21 4.95 -23.17 0.50
C ILE A 21 5.95 -22.55 1.47
N LEU A 22 6.98 -23.29 1.89
CA LEU A 22 8.03 -22.79 2.78
C LEU A 22 8.82 -21.64 2.14
N PHE A 23 9.23 -21.77 0.89
CA PHE A 23 9.95 -20.72 0.19
C PHE A 23 9.10 -19.48 -0.08
N PHE A 24 7.82 -19.62 -0.39
CA PHE A 24 6.89 -18.48 -0.48
C PHE A 24 6.66 -17.81 0.88
N ALA A 25 6.63 -18.56 1.98
CA ALA A 25 6.52 -17.99 3.32
C ALA A 25 7.80 -17.18 3.67
N ALA A 26 8.97 -17.74 3.40
CA ALA A 26 10.25 -17.07 3.64
C ALA A 26 10.43 -15.83 2.75
N GLU A 27 10.07 -15.93 1.46
CA GLU A 27 10.03 -14.81 0.53
C GLU A 27 9.11 -13.71 1.07
N GLY A 28 7.90 -14.08 1.50
CA GLY A 28 6.94 -13.16 2.11
C GLY A 28 7.49 -12.47 3.36
N ALA A 29 8.23 -13.19 4.22
CA ALA A 29 8.88 -12.61 5.38
C ALA A 29 9.88 -11.51 4.99
N PHE A 30 10.77 -11.79 4.06
CA PHE A 30 11.74 -10.79 3.59
C PHE A 30 11.06 -9.62 2.86
N PHE A 31 10.03 -9.87 2.07
CA PHE A 31 9.25 -8.81 1.44
C PHE A 31 8.54 -7.92 2.48
N ALA A 32 8.02 -8.52 3.55
CA ALA A 32 7.42 -7.77 4.65
C ALA A 32 8.45 -6.90 5.39
N ILE A 33 9.69 -7.35 5.58
CA ILE A 33 10.77 -6.52 6.14
C ILE A 33 11.02 -5.30 5.24
N VAL A 34 11.15 -5.50 3.93
CA VAL A 34 11.38 -4.41 2.97
C VAL A 34 10.26 -3.38 3.03
N THR A 35 9.02 -3.83 2.98
CA THR A 35 7.86 -2.93 2.89
C THR A 35 7.52 -2.28 4.23
N SER A 36 7.50 -3.04 5.33
CA SER A 36 7.08 -2.51 6.63
C SER A 36 8.13 -1.57 7.23
N LEU A 37 9.40 -1.92 7.11
CA LEU A 37 10.47 -1.06 7.61
C LEU A 37 10.52 0.25 6.82
N GLY A 38 10.47 0.18 5.47
CA GLY A 38 10.42 1.36 4.62
C GLY A 38 9.22 2.25 4.92
N THR A 39 8.01 1.71 4.91
CA THR A 39 6.78 2.50 5.14
C THR A 39 6.78 3.22 6.48
N ASN A 40 7.30 2.59 7.54
CA ASN A 40 7.29 3.17 8.89
C ASN A 40 8.47 4.12 9.16
N THR A 41 9.55 4.06 8.40
CA THR A 41 10.76 4.85 8.70
C THR A 41 11.08 5.95 7.67
N ASN A 42 10.57 5.87 6.44
CA ASN A 42 10.93 6.83 5.38
C ASN A 42 10.62 8.29 5.75
N ASN A 43 9.40 8.57 6.23
CA ASN A 43 9.02 9.92 6.63
C ASN A 43 9.78 10.38 7.88
N LEU A 44 9.99 9.47 8.85
CA LEU A 44 10.77 9.76 10.06
C LEU A 44 12.21 10.14 9.69
N PHE A 45 12.83 9.39 8.78
CA PHE A 45 14.20 9.68 8.35
C PHE A 45 14.31 11.02 7.64
N LEU A 46 13.42 11.33 6.69
CA LEU A 46 13.40 12.64 6.05
C LEU A 46 13.22 13.78 7.04
N THR A 47 12.35 13.59 8.05
CA THR A 47 12.16 14.59 9.12
C THR A 47 13.44 14.79 9.93
N ARG A 48 14.21 13.71 10.22
CA ARG A 48 15.52 13.82 10.91
C ARG A 48 16.58 14.53 10.07
N LEU A 49 16.48 14.42 8.75
CA LEU A 49 17.35 15.17 7.82
C LEU A 49 16.91 16.63 7.61
N GLY A 50 15.86 17.08 8.29
CA GLY A 50 15.37 18.46 8.20
C GLY A 50 14.46 18.74 7.01
N ALA A 51 13.78 17.71 6.47
CA ALA A 51 12.86 17.91 5.37
C ALA A 51 11.70 18.83 5.74
N SER A 52 11.36 19.76 4.85
CA SER A 52 10.16 20.58 4.94
C SER A 52 8.89 19.76 4.69
N ASP A 53 7.74 20.30 5.11
CA ASP A 53 6.42 19.65 4.91
C ASP A 53 6.14 19.43 3.42
N TYR A 54 6.59 20.34 2.55
CA TYR A 54 6.50 20.20 1.10
C TYR A 54 7.38 19.05 0.57
N GLN A 55 8.60 18.89 1.08
CA GLN A 55 9.51 17.81 0.69
C GLN A 55 8.98 16.43 1.10
N LEU A 56 8.32 16.32 2.24
CA LEU A 56 7.62 15.09 2.65
C LEU A 56 6.47 14.74 1.68
N SER A 57 5.69 15.73 1.24
CA SER A 57 4.64 15.52 0.25
C SER A 57 5.20 15.20 -1.14
N LEU A 58 6.35 15.74 -1.50
CA LEU A 58 7.05 15.44 -2.75
C LEU A 58 7.50 13.97 -2.81
N LEU A 59 7.95 13.37 -1.69
CA LEU A 59 8.22 11.95 -1.63
C LEU A 59 6.97 11.12 -1.96
N ALA A 60 5.84 11.44 -1.32
CA ALA A 60 4.58 10.73 -1.55
C ALA A 60 4.12 10.87 -3.01
N MET A 61 4.24 12.07 -3.59
CA MET A 61 3.92 12.34 -4.99
C MET A 61 4.82 11.53 -5.93
N LEU A 62 6.14 11.58 -5.73
CA LEU A 62 7.10 10.91 -6.63
C LEU A 62 6.88 9.40 -6.67
N ALA A 63 6.64 8.77 -5.52
CA ALA A 63 6.33 7.34 -5.45
C ALA A 63 5.12 6.96 -6.31
N GLN A 64 4.05 7.77 -6.27
CA GLN A 64 2.85 7.52 -7.05
C GLN A 64 3.03 7.85 -8.54
N VAL A 65 3.80 8.88 -8.89
CA VAL A 65 4.14 9.19 -10.28
C VAL A 65 4.95 8.06 -10.91
N VAL A 66 5.94 7.52 -10.20
CA VAL A 66 6.72 6.35 -10.65
C VAL A 66 5.81 5.15 -10.88
N SER A 67 4.92 4.84 -9.94
CA SER A 67 3.93 3.77 -10.11
C SER A 67 3.03 4.02 -11.32
N MET A 68 2.48 5.22 -11.46
CA MET A 68 1.57 5.58 -12.56
C MET A 68 2.22 5.42 -13.94
N VAL A 69 3.45 5.88 -14.09
CA VAL A 69 4.16 5.85 -15.39
C VAL A 69 4.65 4.45 -15.74
N CYS A 70 5.14 3.70 -14.73
CA CYS A 70 5.85 2.44 -14.97
C CYS A 70 4.95 1.21 -14.84
N LEU A 71 3.82 1.26 -14.11
CA LEU A 71 3.00 0.08 -13.82
C LEU A 71 2.50 -0.61 -15.09
N VAL A 72 1.91 0.12 -16.02
CA VAL A 72 1.34 -0.46 -17.25
C VAL A 72 2.42 -0.97 -18.20
N PRO A 73 3.46 -0.17 -18.56
CA PRO A 73 4.54 -0.67 -19.42
C PRO A 73 5.24 -1.91 -18.86
N LEU A 74 5.54 -1.91 -17.56
CA LEU A 74 6.24 -3.03 -16.93
C LEU A 74 5.33 -4.26 -16.72
N ALA A 75 4.02 -4.07 -16.50
CA ALA A 75 3.07 -5.17 -16.49
C ALA A 75 2.97 -5.85 -17.87
N ILE A 76 2.87 -5.07 -18.95
CA ILE A 76 2.89 -5.58 -20.35
C ILE A 76 4.19 -6.32 -20.63
N PHE A 77 5.33 -5.78 -20.18
CA PHE A 77 6.63 -6.44 -20.33
C PHE A 77 6.70 -7.74 -19.52
N THR A 78 6.22 -7.74 -18.28
CA THR A 78 6.16 -8.92 -17.41
C THR A 78 5.35 -10.04 -18.05
N ASP A 79 4.20 -9.72 -18.65
CA ASP A 79 3.33 -10.71 -19.31
C ASP A 79 4.00 -11.37 -20.54
N ARG A 80 4.97 -10.69 -21.17
CA ARG A 80 5.75 -11.25 -22.30
C ARG A 80 6.89 -12.18 -21.86
N LEU A 81 7.28 -12.12 -20.59
CA LEU A 81 8.37 -12.96 -20.08
C LEU A 81 7.89 -14.41 -19.90
N ARG A 82 8.67 -15.36 -20.41
CA ARG A 82 8.45 -16.79 -20.17
C ARG A 82 8.59 -17.16 -18.69
N ASP A 83 9.50 -16.51 -17.97
CA ASP A 83 9.67 -16.64 -16.52
C ASP A 83 9.55 -15.24 -15.88
N LYS A 84 8.39 -14.96 -15.30
CA LYS A 84 8.08 -13.70 -14.66
C LYS A 84 8.89 -13.44 -13.38
N ARG A 85 9.52 -14.50 -12.81
CA ARG A 85 10.46 -14.39 -11.70
C ARG A 85 11.57 -13.39 -11.97
N LYS A 86 12.09 -13.36 -13.23
CA LYS A 86 13.16 -12.44 -13.62
C LYS A 86 12.79 -10.99 -13.38
N MET A 87 11.53 -10.61 -13.67
CA MET A 87 11.05 -9.26 -13.44
C MET A 87 10.95 -8.94 -11.96
N VAL A 88 10.40 -9.85 -11.16
CA VAL A 88 10.32 -9.69 -9.69
C VAL A 88 11.71 -9.55 -9.08
N THR A 89 12.66 -10.39 -9.51
CA THR A 89 14.07 -10.33 -9.07
C THR A 89 14.71 -8.98 -9.40
N LEU A 90 14.54 -8.50 -10.65
CA LEU A 90 15.09 -7.21 -11.09
C LEU A 90 14.53 -6.05 -10.25
N LEU A 91 13.21 -6.05 -10.01
CA LEU A 91 12.55 -5.00 -9.22
C LEU A 91 12.99 -5.04 -7.76
N LEU A 92 13.14 -6.21 -7.15
CA LEU A 92 13.63 -6.33 -5.77
C LEU A 92 15.08 -5.83 -5.63
N LEU A 93 15.96 -6.17 -6.58
CA LEU A 93 17.33 -5.66 -6.58
C LEU A 93 17.36 -4.15 -6.81
N PHE A 94 16.51 -3.63 -7.68
CA PHE A 94 16.35 -2.19 -7.89
C PHE A 94 15.89 -1.48 -6.61
N ILE A 95 14.86 -2.00 -5.93
CA ILE A 95 14.36 -1.46 -4.65
C ILE A 95 15.47 -1.48 -3.61
N GLY A 96 16.15 -2.63 -3.44
CA GLY A 96 17.27 -2.76 -2.50
C GLY A 96 18.41 -1.80 -2.81
N GLY A 97 18.75 -1.64 -4.09
CA GLY A 97 19.76 -0.69 -4.55
C GLY A 97 19.39 0.76 -4.25
N CYS A 98 18.13 1.15 -4.46
CA CYS A 98 17.63 2.48 -4.10
C CYS A 98 17.74 2.74 -2.59
N TYR A 99 17.35 1.79 -1.74
CA TYR A 99 17.52 1.92 -0.29
C TYR A 99 18.99 1.97 0.12
N LEU A 100 19.87 1.21 -0.52
CA LEU A 100 21.30 1.26 -0.24
C LEU A 100 21.90 2.62 -0.63
N CYS A 101 21.51 3.17 -1.79
CA CYS A 101 21.86 4.54 -2.16
C CYS A 101 21.31 5.54 -1.14
N GLY A 102 20.05 5.36 -0.69
CA GLY A 102 19.44 6.18 0.35
C GLY A 102 20.22 6.15 1.68
N ALA A 103 20.78 5.01 2.06
CA ALA A 103 21.63 4.90 3.24
C ALA A 103 22.94 5.73 3.13
N ALA A 104 23.44 5.92 1.90
CA ALA A 104 24.64 6.73 1.66
C ALA A 104 24.34 8.24 1.53
N VAL A 105 23.09 8.64 1.32
CA VAL A 105 22.73 10.05 1.09
C VAL A 105 23.12 11.01 2.23
N PRO A 106 23.03 10.66 3.54
CA PRO A 106 23.43 11.57 4.61
C PRO A 106 24.88 12.06 4.50
N PHE A 107 25.76 11.34 3.80
CA PHE A 107 27.14 11.76 3.56
C PHE A 107 27.25 12.95 2.60
N PHE A 108 26.17 13.30 1.88
CA PHE A 108 26.14 14.49 0.99
C PHE A 108 25.82 15.80 1.74
N GLY A 109 25.69 15.78 3.06
CA GLY A 109 25.48 16.97 3.87
C GLY A 109 24.22 17.75 3.45
N ASN A 110 24.35 19.05 3.20
CA ASN A 110 23.22 19.93 2.85
C ASN A 110 22.49 19.56 1.55
N ALA A 111 23.11 18.79 0.66
CA ALA A 111 22.48 18.32 -0.59
C ALA A 111 21.72 17.00 -0.43
N ALA A 112 21.61 16.43 0.77
CA ALA A 112 21.06 15.11 1.02
C ALA A 112 19.56 14.95 0.66
N LEU A 113 18.74 15.97 0.90
CA LEU A 113 17.26 15.83 0.89
C LEU A 113 16.69 15.41 -0.48
N TYR A 114 17.08 16.06 -1.58
CA TYR A 114 16.52 15.73 -2.90
C TYR A 114 16.96 14.36 -3.42
N PRO A 115 18.25 13.96 -3.36
CA PRO A 115 18.65 12.59 -3.67
C PRO A 115 17.91 11.54 -2.84
N MET A 116 17.68 11.83 -1.54
CA MET A 116 16.91 10.96 -0.66
C MET A 116 15.47 10.76 -1.16
N ILE A 117 14.78 11.86 -1.47
CA ILE A 117 13.42 11.83 -2.02
C ILE A 117 13.37 11.01 -3.32
N VAL A 118 14.36 11.20 -4.20
CA VAL A 118 14.43 10.46 -5.47
C VAL A 118 14.63 8.98 -5.24
N PHE A 119 15.64 8.56 -4.48
CA PHE A 119 15.89 7.13 -4.26
C PHE A 119 14.74 6.44 -3.54
N ILE A 120 14.19 7.05 -2.49
CA ILE A 120 13.08 6.46 -1.75
C ILE A 120 11.78 6.50 -2.54
N GLY A 121 11.51 7.57 -3.29
CA GLY A 121 10.35 7.65 -4.18
C GLY A 121 10.38 6.57 -5.27
N LEU A 122 11.55 6.32 -5.87
CA LEU A 122 11.78 5.21 -6.82
C LEU A 122 11.59 3.84 -6.16
N ALA A 123 12.12 3.66 -4.94
CA ALA A 123 11.96 2.41 -4.20
C ALA A 123 10.49 2.11 -3.88
N VAL A 124 9.77 3.09 -3.31
CA VAL A 124 8.35 2.93 -2.92
C VAL A 124 7.46 2.71 -4.14
N GLY A 125 7.66 3.49 -5.23
CA GLY A 125 6.96 3.25 -6.50
C GLY A 125 7.29 1.89 -7.10
N GLY A 126 8.54 1.44 -6.96
CA GLY A 126 9.01 0.11 -7.38
C GLY A 126 8.33 -1.04 -6.63
N VAL A 127 7.97 -0.86 -5.35
CA VAL A 127 7.25 -1.87 -4.55
C VAL A 127 5.86 -2.17 -5.14
N GLU A 128 5.11 -1.18 -5.57
CA GLU A 128 3.79 -1.37 -6.19
C GLU A 128 3.90 -2.18 -7.50
N ILE A 129 4.89 -1.86 -8.33
CA ILE A 129 5.16 -2.56 -9.59
C ILE A 129 5.63 -3.99 -9.30
N CYS A 130 6.50 -4.17 -8.31
CA CYS A 130 6.99 -5.48 -7.87
C CYS A 130 5.83 -6.36 -7.39
N THR A 131 4.90 -5.81 -6.61
CA THR A 131 3.72 -6.52 -6.12
C THR A 131 2.85 -7.02 -7.26
N SER A 132 2.61 -6.20 -8.28
CA SER A 132 1.85 -6.58 -9.48
C SER A 132 2.54 -7.70 -10.25
N SER A 133 3.86 -7.58 -10.48
CA SER A 133 4.68 -8.58 -11.17
C SER A 133 4.76 -9.90 -10.38
N TRP A 134 4.85 -9.79 -9.05
CA TRP A 134 4.85 -10.94 -8.14
C TRP A 134 3.52 -11.72 -8.21
N GLN A 135 2.38 -11.03 -8.25
CA GLN A 135 1.07 -11.69 -8.38
C GLN A 135 0.98 -12.51 -9.66
N ALA A 136 1.50 -12.00 -10.78
CA ALA A 136 1.56 -12.71 -12.04
C ALA A 136 2.51 -13.93 -11.96
N PHE A 137 3.68 -13.80 -11.32
CA PHE A 137 4.60 -14.91 -11.07
C PHE A 137 3.97 -15.97 -10.15
N PHE A 138 3.34 -15.55 -9.05
CA PHE A 138 2.69 -16.44 -8.09
C PHE A 138 1.61 -17.29 -8.76
N ALA A 139 0.79 -16.68 -9.63
CA ALA A 139 -0.24 -17.39 -10.39
C ALA A 139 0.34 -18.49 -11.30
N ASP A 140 1.52 -18.25 -11.87
CA ASP A 140 2.17 -19.22 -12.76
C ASP A 140 2.97 -20.29 -11.97
N ALA A 141 3.46 -19.96 -10.77
CA ALA A 141 4.30 -20.88 -9.97
C ALA A 141 3.48 -21.83 -9.08
N THR A 142 2.18 -21.53 -8.85
CA THR A 142 1.31 -22.31 -7.94
C THR A 142 0.19 -23.02 -8.70
N LEU A 143 -0.08 -24.29 -8.32
CA LEU A 143 -1.24 -25.01 -8.82
C LEU A 143 -2.55 -24.39 -8.26
N PRO A 144 -3.65 -24.40 -9.03
CA PRO A 144 -4.92 -23.80 -8.59
C PRO A 144 -5.39 -24.28 -7.22
N ASP A 145 -5.28 -25.58 -6.94
CA ASP A 145 -5.74 -26.21 -5.69
C ASP A 145 -4.89 -25.83 -4.47
N GLU A 146 -3.62 -25.50 -4.68
CA GLU A 146 -2.65 -25.16 -3.62
C GLU A 146 -2.50 -23.67 -3.41
N ARG A 147 -2.98 -22.86 -4.36
CA ARG A 147 -2.80 -21.41 -4.41
C ARG A 147 -3.29 -20.72 -3.15
N ASN A 148 -4.50 -21.07 -2.70
CA ASN A 148 -5.10 -20.45 -1.52
C ASN A 148 -4.31 -20.78 -0.25
N ARG A 149 -3.84 -22.02 -0.10
CA ARG A 149 -3.04 -22.44 1.06
C ARG A 149 -1.67 -21.74 1.08
N THR A 150 -0.98 -21.71 -0.05
CA THR A 150 0.32 -21.06 -0.19
C THR A 150 0.21 -19.57 0.11
N PHE A 151 -0.80 -18.91 -0.45
CA PHE A 151 -1.05 -17.48 -0.22
C PHE A 151 -1.40 -17.19 1.24
N ALA A 152 -2.20 -18.04 1.89
CA ALA A 152 -2.56 -17.88 3.30
C ALA A 152 -1.33 -17.98 4.21
N VAL A 153 -0.48 -18.99 4.04
CA VAL A 153 0.74 -19.18 4.84
C VAL A 153 1.69 -18.01 4.65
N ARG A 154 1.91 -17.57 3.40
CA ARG A 154 2.73 -16.39 3.10
C ARG A 154 2.20 -15.14 3.81
N ASN A 155 0.90 -14.85 3.71
CA ASN A 155 0.31 -13.68 4.34
C ASN A 155 0.33 -13.74 5.87
N GLN A 156 0.16 -14.91 6.49
CA GLN A 156 0.33 -15.09 7.92
C GLN A 156 1.75 -14.75 8.37
N THR A 157 2.76 -15.22 7.63
CA THR A 157 4.16 -14.89 7.91
C THR A 157 4.42 -13.39 7.78
N MET A 158 3.95 -12.79 6.68
CA MET A 158 4.04 -11.33 6.47
C MET A 158 3.37 -10.54 7.60
N PHE A 159 2.21 -10.99 8.07
CA PHE A 159 1.48 -10.32 9.13
C PHE A 159 2.29 -10.27 10.43
N ILE A 160 2.92 -11.37 10.82
CA ILE A 160 3.80 -11.43 12.00
C ILE A 160 4.97 -10.45 11.86
N ILE A 161 5.64 -10.45 10.71
CA ILE A 161 6.76 -9.55 10.43
C ILE A 161 6.31 -8.07 10.44
N ASN A 162 5.14 -7.76 9.87
CA ASN A 162 4.57 -6.41 9.85
C ASN A 162 4.18 -5.89 11.26
N ILE A 163 4.08 -6.77 12.25
CA ILE A 163 3.92 -6.39 13.66
C ILE A 163 5.29 -6.21 14.31
N CYS A 164 6.14 -7.24 14.25
CA CYS A 164 7.38 -7.30 15.02
C CYS A 164 8.41 -6.27 14.55
N VAL A 165 8.61 -6.13 13.24
CA VAL A 165 9.68 -5.28 12.68
C VAL A 165 9.43 -3.79 12.93
N PRO A 166 8.24 -3.21 12.68
CA PRO A 166 8.01 -1.80 12.98
C PRO A 166 8.08 -1.48 14.49
N LEU A 167 7.57 -2.38 15.33
CA LEU A 167 7.65 -2.18 16.79
C LEU A 167 9.10 -2.13 17.28
N LEU A 168 9.91 -3.09 16.82
CA LEU A 168 11.33 -3.11 17.15
C LEU A 168 12.05 -1.86 16.61
N ALA A 169 11.76 -1.47 15.37
CA ALA A 169 12.36 -0.29 14.75
C ALA A 169 11.98 1.00 15.49
N GLY A 170 10.72 1.17 15.86
CA GLY A 170 10.26 2.34 16.61
C GLY A 170 10.83 2.39 18.01
N PHE A 171 10.96 1.23 18.69
CA PHE A 171 11.58 1.14 20.01
C PHE A 171 13.07 1.54 19.95
N LEU A 172 13.81 0.99 18.98
CA LEU A 172 15.25 1.29 18.83
C LEU A 172 15.48 2.77 18.49
N LEU A 173 14.63 3.38 17.64
CA LEU A 173 14.73 4.81 17.34
C LEU A 173 14.43 5.69 18.56
N THR A 174 13.42 5.36 19.33
CA THR A 174 13.08 6.11 20.55
C THR A 174 14.13 5.98 21.63
N ALA A 175 14.83 4.83 21.70
CA ALA A 175 15.92 4.62 22.65
C ALA A 175 17.17 5.47 22.34
N GLN A 176 17.30 6.01 21.12
CA GLN A 176 18.40 6.91 20.74
C GLN A 176 18.06 8.35 21.16
N GLY A 177 18.80 8.87 22.12
CA GLY A 177 18.62 10.24 22.62
C GLY A 177 19.18 11.33 21.71
N ASP A 178 20.07 10.97 20.76
CA ASP A 178 20.78 11.91 19.88
C ASP A 178 20.27 11.80 18.42
N GLN A 179 20.10 12.96 17.77
CA GLN A 179 19.65 13.02 16.39
C GLN A 179 20.63 12.34 15.43
N GLN A 180 21.92 12.44 15.66
CA GLN A 180 22.92 11.80 14.81
C GLN A 180 22.87 10.28 14.95
N ALA A 181 22.69 9.75 16.15
CA ALA A 181 22.48 8.33 16.39
C ALA A 181 21.21 7.81 15.71
N GLN A 182 20.13 8.61 15.69
CA GLN A 182 18.90 8.26 14.94
C GLN A 182 19.14 8.21 13.44
N VAL A 183 19.91 9.16 12.86
CA VAL A 183 20.28 9.14 11.44
C VAL A 183 21.07 7.86 11.11
N ILE A 184 22.07 7.49 11.92
CA ILE A 184 22.82 6.25 11.72
C ILE A 184 21.91 5.02 11.82
N THR A 185 20.98 5.01 12.77
CA THR A 185 20.01 3.91 12.91
C THR A 185 19.16 3.76 11.66
N HIS A 186 18.70 4.86 11.05
CA HIS A 186 17.96 4.80 9.77
C HIS A 186 18.83 4.29 8.61
N GLN A 187 20.12 4.69 8.56
CA GLN A 187 21.05 4.14 7.56
C GLN A 187 21.19 2.61 7.71
N VAL A 188 21.29 2.11 8.95
CA VAL A 188 21.30 0.67 9.23
C VAL A 188 19.99 0.00 8.78
N TYR A 189 18.83 0.62 9.01
CA TYR A 189 17.55 0.08 8.53
C TYR A 189 17.51 -0.02 7.02
N TYR A 190 18.05 0.95 6.30
CA TYR A 190 18.09 0.90 4.84
C TYR A 190 19.06 -0.17 4.33
N CYS A 191 20.18 -0.40 5.02
CA CYS A 191 21.05 -1.54 4.73
C CYS A 191 20.34 -2.88 5.00
N ILE A 192 19.55 -2.98 6.08
CA ILE A 192 18.73 -4.17 6.37
C ILE A 192 17.68 -4.40 5.27
N ILE A 193 17.02 -3.35 4.79
CA ILE A 193 16.08 -3.44 3.66
C ILE A 193 16.79 -3.98 2.41
N ALA A 194 17.96 -3.47 2.07
CA ALA A 194 18.74 -3.93 0.92
C ALA A 194 19.16 -5.39 1.08
N ALA A 195 19.64 -5.80 2.24
CA ALA A 195 19.98 -7.20 2.55
C ALA A 195 18.74 -8.10 2.47
N ALA A 196 17.60 -7.67 3.02
CA ALA A 196 16.35 -8.41 2.95
C ALA A 196 15.86 -8.58 1.49
N ALA A 197 16.05 -7.57 0.63
CA ALA A 197 15.74 -7.67 -0.79
C ALA A 197 16.60 -8.75 -1.50
N VAL A 198 17.88 -8.82 -1.18
CA VAL A 198 18.80 -9.87 -1.70
C VAL A 198 18.38 -11.25 -1.19
N CYS A 199 18.08 -11.38 0.10
CA CYS A 199 17.59 -12.64 0.69
C CYS A 199 16.25 -13.06 0.06
N ASN A 200 15.37 -12.12 -0.24
CA ASN A 200 14.11 -12.37 -0.94
C ASN A 200 14.37 -12.96 -2.34
N VAL A 201 15.27 -12.37 -3.11
CA VAL A 201 15.70 -12.89 -4.44
C VAL A 201 16.25 -14.31 -4.31
N TRP A 202 17.04 -14.59 -3.27
CA TRP A 202 17.55 -15.93 -3.03
C TRP A 202 16.42 -16.93 -2.74
N MET A 203 15.42 -16.57 -1.94
CA MET A 203 14.24 -17.42 -1.69
C MET A 203 13.43 -17.64 -2.97
N LEU A 204 13.18 -16.60 -3.77
CA LEU A 204 12.52 -16.71 -5.07
C LEU A 204 13.24 -17.68 -6.01
N SER A 205 14.56 -17.73 -6.00
CA SER A 205 15.35 -18.64 -6.85
C SER A 205 15.12 -20.12 -6.52
N LYS A 206 14.70 -20.43 -5.28
CA LYS A 206 14.44 -21.80 -4.82
C LYS A 206 13.03 -22.30 -5.14
N ILE A 207 12.10 -21.41 -5.48
CA ILE A 207 10.73 -21.78 -5.83
C ILE A 207 10.74 -22.51 -7.17
N GLN A 208 10.11 -23.68 -7.22
CA GLN A 208 10.01 -24.49 -8.43
C GLN A 208 8.73 -24.15 -9.21
N GLY A 209 8.86 -23.98 -10.53
CA GLY A 209 7.75 -23.61 -11.42
C GLY A 209 7.83 -22.15 -11.86
N GLY A 210 6.78 -21.64 -12.48
CA GLY A 210 6.69 -20.25 -12.93
C GLY A 210 7.11 -19.98 -14.37
N ALA A 211 7.62 -20.99 -15.09
CA ALA A 211 7.81 -20.90 -16.54
C ALA A 211 6.57 -21.39 -17.27
N ALA A 212 5.68 -20.47 -17.63
CA ALA A 212 4.51 -20.76 -18.45
C ALA A 212 4.82 -20.55 -19.94
N ALA A 213 4.00 -21.14 -20.82
CA ALA A 213 3.98 -20.73 -22.22
C ALA A 213 3.59 -19.24 -22.25
N ALA A 214 4.46 -18.39 -22.82
CA ALA A 214 4.18 -16.97 -22.90
C ALA A 214 2.87 -16.76 -23.68
N PRO A 215 1.81 -16.22 -23.07
CA PRO A 215 0.60 -15.89 -23.82
C PRO A 215 0.94 -14.80 -24.83
N ALA A 216 0.18 -14.72 -25.93
CA ALA A 216 0.31 -13.64 -26.91
C ALA A 216 0.23 -12.30 -26.16
N GLY A 217 1.35 -11.60 -26.09
CA GLY A 217 1.53 -10.46 -25.21
C GLY A 217 0.59 -9.33 -25.60
N LYS A 218 -0.11 -8.76 -24.62
CA LYS A 218 -0.90 -7.55 -24.79
C LYS A 218 0.00 -6.40 -25.26
N SER A 219 -0.52 -5.57 -26.13
CA SER A 219 0.16 -4.39 -26.67
C SER A 219 -0.27 -3.14 -25.91
N PHE A 220 0.53 -2.10 -25.93
CA PHE A 220 0.13 -0.77 -25.46
C PHE A 220 -1.11 -0.24 -26.22
N ARG A 221 -1.27 -0.64 -27.49
CA ARG A 221 -2.48 -0.32 -28.27
C ARG A 221 -3.73 -0.95 -27.66
N ASP A 222 -3.66 -2.20 -27.18
CA ASP A 222 -4.77 -2.86 -26.50
C ASP A 222 -5.15 -2.12 -25.21
N PHE A 223 -4.18 -1.52 -24.51
CA PHE A 223 -4.43 -0.66 -23.36
C PHE A 223 -5.17 0.62 -23.73
N LEU A 224 -4.77 1.30 -24.82
CA LEU A 224 -5.47 2.49 -25.31
C LEU A 224 -6.90 2.17 -25.76
N ASP A 225 -7.10 1.03 -26.41
CA ASP A 225 -8.43 0.58 -26.82
C ASP A 225 -9.32 0.23 -25.61
N ALA A 226 -8.73 -0.33 -24.53
CA ALA A 226 -9.44 -0.53 -23.28
C ALA A 226 -9.84 0.80 -22.63
N ILE A 227 -8.97 1.82 -22.61
CA ILE A 227 -9.31 3.16 -22.13
C ILE A 227 -10.46 3.75 -22.95
N LYS A 228 -10.42 3.68 -24.28
CA LYS A 228 -11.52 4.15 -25.13
C LYS A 228 -12.84 3.47 -24.79
N ALA A 229 -12.83 2.15 -24.62
CA ALA A 229 -14.02 1.39 -24.24
C ALA A 229 -14.57 1.85 -22.87
N LEU A 230 -13.70 2.13 -21.90
CA LEU A 230 -14.08 2.61 -20.57
C LEU A 230 -14.71 4.01 -20.62
N VAL A 231 -14.12 4.94 -21.38
CA VAL A 231 -14.64 6.31 -21.53
C VAL A 231 -16.03 6.33 -22.18
N HIS A 232 -16.38 5.34 -23.00
CA HIS A 232 -17.73 5.22 -23.59
C HIS A 232 -18.72 4.48 -22.68
N ASN A 233 -18.26 3.87 -21.59
CA ASN A 233 -19.12 3.18 -20.64
C ASN A 233 -19.62 4.13 -19.55
N LYS A 234 -20.85 4.62 -19.66
CA LYS A 234 -21.48 5.55 -18.70
C LYS A 234 -21.49 5.01 -17.26
N ARG A 235 -21.67 3.69 -17.07
CA ARG A 235 -21.64 3.07 -15.72
C ARG A 235 -20.25 3.12 -15.12
N PHE A 236 -19.22 2.89 -15.94
CA PHE A 236 -17.84 3.02 -15.52
C PHE A 236 -17.49 4.48 -15.19
N LEU A 237 -17.88 5.44 -16.03
CA LEU A 237 -17.62 6.87 -15.78
C LEU A 237 -18.25 7.34 -14.47
N PHE A 238 -19.48 6.94 -14.19
CA PHE A 238 -20.14 7.28 -12.93
C PHE A 238 -19.40 6.66 -11.72
N PHE A 239 -19.00 5.39 -11.83
CA PHE A 239 -18.17 4.74 -10.82
C PHE A 239 -16.82 5.44 -10.65
N ALA A 240 -16.13 5.74 -11.75
CA ALA A 240 -14.82 6.38 -11.75
C ALA A 240 -14.86 7.79 -11.14
N ALA A 241 -15.93 8.58 -11.43
CA ALA A 241 -16.10 9.91 -10.85
C ALA A 241 -16.28 9.85 -9.32
N VAL A 242 -17.11 8.93 -8.81
CA VAL A 242 -17.30 8.74 -7.36
C VAL A 242 -16.02 8.20 -6.72
N ALA A 243 -15.34 7.26 -7.36
CA ALA A 243 -14.08 6.73 -6.88
C ALA A 243 -12.97 7.81 -6.88
N PHE A 244 -12.88 8.63 -7.92
CA PHE A 244 -11.95 9.75 -8.01
C PHE A 244 -12.14 10.72 -6.84
N LEU A 245 -13.39 11.14 -6.59
CA LEU A 245 -13.73 11.99 -5.44
C LEU A 245 -13.34 11.34 -4.11
N PHE A 246 -13.68 10.07 -3.93
CA PHE A 246 -13.35 9.31 -2.72
C PHE A 246 -11.84 9.24 -2.49
N TYR A 247 -11.06 8.84 -3.49
CA TYR A 247 -9.60 8.73 -3.35
C TYR A 247 -8.93 10.09 -3.17
N THR A 248 -9.38 11.13 -3.87
CA THR A 248 -8.88 12.50 -3.69
C THR A 248 -9.06 12.96 -2.25
N THR A 249 -10.27 12.84 -1.71
CA THR A 249 -10.57 13.29 -0.34
C THR A 249 -9.89 12.41 0.72
N TRP A 250 -9.72 11.11 0.44
CA TRP A 250 -9.00 10.21 1.33
C TRP A 250 -7.50 10.51 1.35
N ARG A 251 -6.87 10.72 0.19
CA ARG A 251 -5.41 10.94 0.09
C ARG A 251 -4.97 12.36 0.46
N LEU A 252 -5.93 13.28 0.59
CA LEU A 252 -5.65 14.68 0.90
C LEU A 252 -4.90 14.86 2.23
N ASP A 253 -5.17 14.02 3.21
CA ASP A 253 -4.48 14.06 4.52
C ASP A 253 -3.18 13.25 4.57
N GLY A 254 -2.77 12.57 3.52
CA GLY A 254 -1.64 11.62 3.57
C GLY A 254 -0.40 12.16 4.28
N THR A 255 0.16 13.29 3.83
CA THR A 255 1.31 13.94 4.48
C THR A 255 0.90 14.75 5.70
N VAL A 256 -0.22 15.48 5.61
CA VAL A 256 -0.71 16.34 6.71
C VAL A 256 -1.06 15.52 7.95
N PHE A 257 -1.53 14.28 7.77
CA PHE A 257 -1.82 13.38 8.88
C PHE A 257 -0.55 12.98 9.63
N TYR A 258 0.52 12.63 8.92
CA TYR A 258 1.83 12.39 9.51
C TYR A 258 2.35 13.62 10.29
N LEU A 259 2.26 14.81 9.68
CA LEU A 259 2.64 16.05 10.33
C LEU A 259 1.81 16.32 11.60
N GLY A 260 0.50 16.10 11.52
CA GLY A 260 -0.42 16.22 12.66
C GLY A 260 -0.01 15.30 13.81
N GLN A 261 0.33 14.05 13.51
CA GLN A 261 0.77 13.06 14.49
C GLN A 261 2.08 13.45 15.18
N VAL A 262 3.10 13.81 14.40
CA VAL A 262 4.45 14.03 14.92
C VAL A 262 4.60 15.42 15.52
N LYS A 263 4.13 16.48 14.84
CA LYS A 263 4.35 17.86 15.27
C LYS A 263 3.37 18.32 16.36
N TYR A 264 2.10 17.89 16.33
CA TYR A 264 1.05 18.44 17.17
C TYR A 264 0.51 17.44 18.20
N VAL A 265 0.22 16.20 17.81
CA VAL A 265 -0.15 15.15 18.79
C VAL A 265 1.09 14.76 19.61
N GLY A 266 2.30 14.89 19.03
CA GLY A 266 3.56 14.65 19.72
C GLY A 266 3.89 13.17 19.88
N LEU A 267 3.54 12.35 18.87
CA LEU A 267 3.90 10.93 18.87
C LEU A 267 5.43 10.77 18.76
N SER A 268 6.02 10.02 19.68
CA SER A 268 7.38 9.50 19.51
C SER A 268 7.43 8.46 18.40
N ASP A 269 8.64 8.13 17.93
CA ASP A 269 8.84 7.13 16.87
C ASP A 269 8.21 5.77 17.26
N PHE A 270 8.28 5.40 18.54
CA PHE A 270 7.60 4.20 19.07
C PHE A 270 6.08 4.33 18.97
N TRP A 271 5.48 5.41 19.48
CA TRP A 271 4.03 5.60 19.45
C TRP A 271 3.48 5.69 18.02
N TYR A 272 4.25 6.28 17.10
CA TYR A 272 3.90 6.32 15.68
C TYR A 272 3.86 4.92 15.06
N THR A 273 4.91 4.12 15.24
CA THR A 273 4.97 2.75 14.72
C THR A 273 3.98 1.82 15.42
N PHE A 274 3.83 1.94 16.73
CA PHE A 274 2.85 1.20 17.53
C PHE A 274 1.42 1.45 17.08
N SER A 275 1.06 2.72 16.83
CA SER A 275 -0.24 3.09 16.31
C SER A 275 -0.52 2.44 14.94
N ASN A 276 0.46 2.44 14.02
CA ASN A 276 0.33 1.78 12.71
C ASN A 276 0.11 0.27 12.86
N VAL A 277 0.80 -0.39 13.78
CA VAL A 277 0.62 -1.82 14.05
C VAL A 277 -0.76 -2.10 14.63
N CYS A 278 -1.22 -1.32 15.61
CA CYS A 278 -2.57 -1.48 16.19
C CYS A 278 -3.66 -1.31 15.12
N CYS A 279 -3.51 -0.36 14.21
CA CYS A 279 -4.40 -0.17 13.07
C CYS A 279 -4.43 -1.38 12.14
N GLY A 280 -3.26 -1.95 11.82
CA GLY A 280 -3.16 -3.17 11.02
C GLY A 280 -3.85 -4.37 11.68
N ILE A 281 -3.71 -4.52 13.00
CA ILE A 281 -4.40 -5.55 13.78
C ILE A 281 -5.92 -5.31 13.75
N ALA A 282 -6.37 -4.07 13.95
CA ALA A 282 -7.79 -3.71 13.91
C ALA A 282 -8.43 -4.05 12.54
N GLN A 283 -7.76 -3.71 11.44
CA GLN A 283 -8.19 -4.09 10.10
C GLN A 283 -8.26 -5.62 9.94
N PHE A 284 -7.23 -6.34 10.38
CA PHE A 284 -7.16 -7.79 10.25
C PHE A 284 -8.31 -8.49 11.00
N ILE A 285 -8.61 -8.07 12.22
CA ILE A 285 -9.69 -8.63 13.03
C ILE A 285 -11.06 -8.35 12.37
N SER A 286 -11.25 -7.15 11.84
CA SER A 286 -12.54 -6.73 11.28
C SER A 286 -12.86 -7.32 9.90
N ILE A 287 -11.86 -7.81 9.16
CA ILE A 287 -12.01 -8.23 7.75
C ILE A 287 -13.06 -9.34 7.59
N ARG A 288 -13.11 -10.31 8.52
CA ARG A 288 -14.09 -11.42 8.50
C ARG A 288 -15.52 -10.94 8.73
N PHE A 289 -15.68 -9.95 9.61
CA PHE A 289 -16.98 -9.33 9.88
C PHE A 289 -17.50 -8.63 8.62
N TRP A 290 -16.67 -7.81 7.98
CA TRP A 290 -17.03 -7.07 6.78
C TRP A 290 -17.27 -7.98 5.57
N ALA A 291 -16.52 -9.07 5.43
CA ALA A 291 -16.74 -10.06 4.37
C ALA A 291 -18.15 -10.69 4.47
N ARG A 292 -18.61 -11.06 5.68
CA ARG A 292 -19.96 -11.56 5.91
C ARG A 292 -21.05 -10.51 5.61
N TRP A 293 -20.77 -9.25 5.92
CA TRP A 293 -21.69 -8.15 5.59
C TRP A 293 -21.78 -7.92 4.08
N ASN A 294 -20.69 -8.05 3.35
CA ASN A 294 -20.70 -8.01 1.89
C ASN A 294 -21.63 -9.05 1.26
N GLU A 295 -21.62 -10.28 1.79
CA GLU A 295 -22.49 -11.36 1.31
C GLU A 295 -23.98 -11.03 1.53
N ARG A 296 -24.33 -10.38 2.65
CA ARG A 296 -25.71 -10.08 3.02
C ARG A 296 -26.25 -8.81 2.37
N MET A 297 -25.49 -7.72 2.45
CA MET A 297 -25.97 -6.38 2.09
C MET A 297 -25.47 -5.92 0.71
N GLY A 298 -24.47 -6.61 0.18
CA GLY A 298 -23.84 -6.29 -1.10
C GLY A 298 -22.72 -5.25 -0.99
N VAL A 299 -21.76 -5.38 -1.87
CA VAL A 299 -20.50 -4.64 -1.90
C VAL A 299 -20.71 -3.12 -2.04
N ARG A 300 -21.74 -2.71 -2.81
CA ARG A 300 -22.07 -1.29 -3.05
C ARG A 300 -22.57 -0.57 -1.80
N PHE A 301 -23.20 -1.30 -0.88
CA PHE A 301 -23.68 -0.73 0.38
C PHE A 301 -22.59 -0.72 1.44
N VAL A 302 -21.88 -1.82 1.59
CA VAL A 302 -20.89 -1.98 2.67
C VAL A 302 -19.69 -1.03 2.52
N ILE A 303 -19.30 -0.65 1.30
CA ILE A 303 -18.21 0.33 1.10
C ILE A 303 -18.52 1.71 1.71
N ILE A 304 -19.81 2.07 1.88
CA ILE A 304 -20.24 3.32 2.50
C ILE A 304 -19.75 3.39 3.96
N PHE A 305 -19.77 2.25 4.68
CA PHE A 305 -19.28 2.19 6.06
C PHE A 305 -17.77 2.40 6.13
N GLY A 306 -17.01 1.90 5.16
CA GLY A 306 -15.58 2.17 5.07
C GLY A 306 -15.29 3.65 4.84
N ALA A 307 -16.02 4.28 3.94
CA ALA A 307 -15.90 5.71 3.69
C ALA A 307 -16.36 6.54 4.89
N ALA A 308 -17.45 6.15 5.59
CA ALA A 308 -17.92 6.80 6.79
C ALA A 308 -16.91 6.70 7.95
N GLY A 309 -16.24 5.55 8.10
CA GLY A 309 -15.16 5.39 9.08
C GLY A 309 -13.95 6.28 8.81
N LEU A 310 -13.62 6.52 7.54
CA LEU A 310 -12.56 7.46 7.18
C LEU A 310 -12.90 8.92 7.50
N VAL A 311 -14.19 9.27 7.73
CA VAL A 311 -14.59 10.58 8.27
C VAL A 311 -14.07 10.76 9.70
N LEU A 312 -13.85 9.68 10.45
CA LEU A 312 -13.27 9.74 11.80
C LEU A 312 -11.77 10.10 11.79
N SER A 313 -11.06 9.84 10.68
CA SER A 313 -9.60 10.06 10.62
C SER A 313 -9.19 11.52 10.91
N PRO A 314 -9.82 12.59 10.39
CA PRO A 314 -9.56 13.96 10.83
C PRO A 314 -9.72 14.19 12.34
N LEU A 315 -10.69 13.52 12.96
CA LEU A 315 -10.93 13.64 14.39
C LEU A 315 -9.81 13.00 15.21
N CYS A 316 -9.06 12.05 14.65
CA CYS A 316 -7.88 11.45 15.29
C CYS A 316 -6.75 12.47 15.54
N ILE A 317 -6.78 13.62 14.87
CA ILE A 317 -5.84 14.73 15.12
C ILE A 317 -6.53 15.83 15.94
N ILE A 318 -7.73 16.23 15.55
CA ILE A 318 -8.42 17.38 16.18
C ILE A 318 -8.71 17.13 17.66
N LEU A 319 -9.33 16.00 18.00
CA LEU A 319 -9.78 15.72 19.37
C LEU A 319 -8.62 15.52 20.37
N PRO A 320 -7.55 14.79 20.05
CA PRO A 320 -6.42 14.64 20.97
C PRO A 320 -5.78 15.96 21.39
N LEU A 321 -5.82 16.98 20.53
CA LEU A 321 -5.24 18.30 20.85
C LEU A 321 -5.96 19.04 22.00
N GLN A 322 -7.12 18.56 22.43
CA GLN A 322 -7.84 19.10 23.59
C GLN A 322 -7.35 18.49 24.91
N PHE A 323 -6.46 17.49 24.85
CA PHE A 323 -5.95 16.76 26.01
C PHE A 323 -4.43 16.92 26.12
N GLU A 324 -3.86 16.55 27.26
CA GLU A 324 -2.42 16.63 27.50
C GLU A 324 -1.83 15.27 27.88
N GLY A 325 -0.50 15.19 27.79
CA GLY A 325 0.24 14.01 28.23
C GLY A 325 -0.18 12.71 27.55
N THR A 326 -0.26 11.63 28.33
CA THR A 326 -0.58 10.28 27.84
C THR A 326 -2.00 10.15 27.30
N GLU A 327 -2.95 10.92 27.86
CA GLU A 327 -4.35 10.89 27.41
C GLU A 327 -4.47 11.27 25.92
N ARG A 328 -3.72 12.28 25.48
CA ARG A 328 -3.63 12.70 24.08
C ARG A 328 -3.24 11.54 23.17
N LEU A 329 -2.24 10.77 23.56
CA LEU A 329 -1.72 9.62 22.77
C LEU A 329 -2.74 8.49 22.73
N VAL A 330 -3.37 8.17 23.83
CA VAL A 330 -4.37 7.09 23.94
C VAL A 330 -5.62 7.43 23.14
N ILE A 331 -6.14 8.66 23.25
CA ILE A 331 -7.32 9.10 22.49
C ILE A 331 -7.02 9.05 20.99
N HIS A 332 -5.84 9.52 20.56
CA HIS A 332 -5.39 9.38 19.17
C HIS A 332 -5.41 7.93 18.71
N LEU A 333 -4.82 7.02 19.48
CA LEU A 333 -4.73 5.60 19.15
C LEU A 333 -6.11 4.96 19.02
N VAL A 334 -7.00 5.20 20.00
CA VAL A 334 -8.36 4.62 20.00
C VAL A 334 -9.16 5.09 18.79
N LEU A 335 -9.21 6.40 18.54
CA LEU A 335 -9.94 6.95 17.39
C LEU A 335 -9.39 6.44 16.07
N ARG A 336 -8.07 6.31 15.95
CA ARG A 336 -7.43 5.80 14.76
C ARG A 336 -7.75 4.31 14.52
N CYS A 337 -7.69 3.48 15.56
CA CYS A 337 -8.10 2.08 15.46
C CYS A 337 -9.59 1.96 15.06
N MET A 338 -10.47 2.80 15.60
CA MET A 338 -11.89 2.83 15.20
C MET A 338 -12.08 3.18 13.72
N SER A 339 -11.35 4.17 13.21
CA SER A 339 -11.35 4.52 11.78
C SER A 339 -10.85 3.34 10.93
N ASP A 340 -9.77 2.69 11.34
CA ASP A 340 -9.14 1.60 10.60
C ASP A 340 -9.94 0.27 10.64
N LEU A 341 -10.73 0.02 11.70
CA LEU A 341 -11.69 -1.10 11.74
C LEU A 341 -12.61 -1.12 10.52
N THR A 342 -13.06 0.06 10.07
CA THR A 342 -13.96 0.18 8.92
C THR A 342 -13.21 0.22 7.59
N PHE A 343 -11.95 0.63 7.60
CA PHE A 343 -11.12 0.72 6.40
C PHE A 343 -10.95 -0.63 5.67
N ALA A 344 -11.04 -1.74 6.40
CA ALA A 344 -11.03 -3.08 5.81
C ALA A 344 -12.12 -3.27 4.72
N THR A 345 -13.25 -2.54 4.80
CA THR A 345 -14.29 -2.58 3.77
C THR A 345 -13.83 -1.97 2.46
N VAL A 346 -13.02 -0.91 2.52
CA VAL A 346 -12.47 -0.24 1.32
C VAL A 346 -11.57 -1.22 0.58
N SER A 347 -10.63 -1.87 1.29
CA SER A 347 -9.72 -2.85 0.72
C SER A 347 -10.45 -4.02 0.04
N LEU A 348 -11.53 -4.51 0.66
CA LEU A 348 -12.34 -5.62 0.13
C LEU A 348 -13.19 -5.21 -1.06
N ASN A 349 -13.75 -4.01 -1.05
CA ASN A 349 -14.89 -3.67 -1.88
C ASN A 349 -14.56 -2.85 -3.12
N VAL A 350 -13.44 -2.11 -3.13
CA VAL A 350 -13.08 -1.27 -4.28
C VAL A 350 -12.91 -2.10 -5.54
N LEU A 351 -12.12 -3.17 -5.48
CA LEU A 351 -11.91 -4.06 -6.63
C LEU A 351 -13.21 -4.75 -7.05
N GLN A 352 -14.01 -5.23 -6.10
CA GLN A 352 -15.28 -5.90 -6.40
C GLN A 352 -16.27 -4.94 -7.07
N ASN A 353 -16.38 -3.70 -6.61
CA ASN A 353 -17.19 -2.67 -7.26
C ASN A 353 -16.71 -2.35 -8.67
N LEU A 354 -15.39 -2.30 -8.89
CA LEU A 354 -14.81 -2.11 -10.22
C LEU A 354 -15.19 -3.27 -11.16
N LEU A 355 -15.08 -4.51 -10.69
CA LEU A 355 -15.39 -5.71 -11.46
C LEU A 355 -16.87 -5.79 -11.89
N GLN A 356 -17.78 -5.15 -11.15
CA GLN A 356 -19.19 -5.07 -11.53
C GLN A 356 -19.48 -4.12 -12.71
N VAL A 357 -18.61 -3.15 -12.97
CA VAL A 357 -18.81 -2.14 -14.02
C VAL A 357 -17.91 -2.35 -15.24
N VAL A 358 -16.89 -3.20 -15.11
CA VAL A 358 -15.94 -3.54 -16.17
C VAL A 358 -16.34 -4.86 -16.83
N GLY A 359 -16.47 -4.87 -18.16
CA GLY A 359 -16.76 -6.06 -18.94
C GLY A 359 -15.63 -7.11 -18.87
N GLU A 360 -15.94 -8.36 -19.21
CA GLU A 360 -14.96 -9.46 -19.19
C GLU A 360 -13.85 -9.29 -20.22
N LYS A 361 -14.17 -8.71 -21.36
CA LYS A 361 -13.21 -8.40 -22.43
C LYS A 361 -12.25 -7.30 -21.93
N ASN A 362 -10.95 -7.57 -21.97
CA ASN A 362 -9.88 -6.66 -21.54
C ASN A 362 -9.93 -6.25 -20.04
N ARG A 363 -10.51 -7.09 -19.17
CA ARG A 363 -10.68 -6.80 -17.73
C ARG A 363 -9.37 -6.36 -17.06
N ALA A 364 -8.25 -7.05 -17.32
CA ALA A 364 -6.97 -6.68 -16.74
C ALA A 364 -6.47 -5.30 -17.16
N LEU A 365 -6.65 -4.93 -18.44
CA LEU A 365 -6.29 -3.60 -18.96
C LEU A 365 -7.20 -2.50 -18.39
N SER A 366 -8.47 -2.81 -18.19
CA SER A 366 -9.43 -1.89 -17.55
C SER A 366 -9.10 -1.65 -16.07
N ILE A 367 -8.67 -2.68 -15.36
CA ILE A 367 -8.18 -2.55 -13.97
C ILE A 367 -6.91 -1.70 -13.95
N ALA A 368 -5.98 -1.89 -14.89
CA ALA A 368 -4.76 -1.10 -14.99
C ALA A 368 -5.07 0.38 -15.26
N ALA A 369 -6.00 0.68 -16.18
CA ALA A 369 -6.46 2.05 -16.46
C ALA A 369 -7.07 2.72 -15.22
N TYR A 370 -7.91 1.99 -14.49
CA TYR A 370 -8.47 2.46 -13.21
C TYR A 370 -7.36 2.71 -12.16
N SER A 371 -6.41 1.79 -12.03
CA SER A 371 -5.29 1.94 -11.10
C SER A 371 -4.44 3.17 -11.43
N THR A 372 -4.22 3.46 -12.72
CA THR A 372 -3.53 4.69 -13.16
C THR A 372 -4.28 5.95 -12.71
N LEU A 373 -5.62 5.96 -12.80
CA LEU A 373 -6.44 7.07 -12.29
C LEU A 373 -6.28 7.26 -10.78
N ILE A 374 -6.25 6.16 -10.01
CA ILE A 374 -6.04 6.22 -8.56
C ILE A 374 -4.63 6.70 -8.21
N CYS A 375 -3.60 6.28 -8.95
CA CYS A 375 -2.24 6.78 -8.76
C CYS A 375 -2.16 8.30 -8.99
N LEU A 376 -2.89 8.83 -9.98
CA LEU A 376 -2.96 10.27 -10.23
C LEU A 376 -3.53 11.02 -9.01
N THR A 377 -4.65 10.57 -8.45
CA THR A 377 -5.21 11.18 -7.24
C THR A 377 -4.24 11.09 -6.07
N SER A 378 -3.61 9.94 -5.90
CA SER A 378 -2.65 9.69 -4.81
C SER A 378 -1.35 10.50 -4.96
N ALA A 379 -0.97 10.88 -6.18
CA ALA A 379 0.18 11.76 -6.43
C ALA A 379 -0.12 13.21 -6.06
N VAL A 380 -1.27 13.73 -6.48
CA VAL A 380 -1.60 15.16 -6.36
C VAL A 380 -2.19 15.51 -4.99
N SER A 381 -3.04 14.65 -4.43
CA SER A 381 -3.81 14.98 -3.22
C SER A 381 -2.95 15.29 -1.98
N PRO A 382 -1.86 14.58 -1.66
CA PRO A 382 -1.04 14.92 -0.50
C PRO A 382 -0.41 16.30 -0.59
N MET A 383 -0.01 16.73 -1.80
CA MET A 383 0.53 18.07 -2.03
C MET A 383 -0.55 19.15 -1.84
N LEU A 384 -1.79 18.90 -2.32
CA LEU A 384 -2.91 19.81 -2.10
C LEU A 384 -3.20 19.95 -0.59
N GLY A 385 -3.16 18.86 0.16
CA GLY A 385 -3.33 18.89 1.62
C GLY A 385 -2.29 19.77 2.32
N VAL A 386 -1.01 19.61 1.97
CA VAL A 386 0.07 20.43 2.52
C VAL A 386 -0.06 21.89 2.05
N SER A 387 -0.48 22.14 0.82
CA SER A 387 -0.70 23.49 0.30
C SER A 387 -1.82 24.22 1.05
N ILE A 388 -2.93 23.53 1.36
CA ILE A 388 -4.02 24.07 2.21
C ILE A 388 -3.48 24.43 3.59
N TYR A 389 -2.75 23.50 4.22
CA TYR A 389 -2.15 23.71 5.55
C TYR A 389 -1.18 24.88 5.56
N SER A 390 -0.33 25.01 4.54
CA SER A 390 0.63 26.11 4.40
C SER A 390 -0.06 27.45 4.17
N ALA A 391 -1.09 27.50 3.32
CA ALA A 391 -1.88 28.71 3.05
C ALA A 391 -2.60 29.24 4.28
N LEU A 392 -2.95 28.35 5.23
CA LEU A 392 -3.59 28.70 6.50
C LEU A 392 -2.59 29.10 7.60
N GLY A 393 -1.27 29.09 7.33
CA GLY A 393 -0.24 29.62 8.23
C GLY A 393 0.63 28.59 8.93
N SER A 394 0.55 27.31 8.62
CA SER A 394 1.45 26.23 9.11
C SER A 394 1.60 26.13 10.63
N ASN A 395 0.54 26.40 11.37
CA ASN A 395 0.47 26.34 12.84
C ASN A 395 -0.61 25.33 13.30
N GLN A 396 -0.77 25.17 14.62
CA GLN A 396 -1.77 24.24 15.18
C GLN A 396 -3.20 24.58 14.75
N ALA A 397 -3.56 25.87 14.72
CA ALA A 397 -4.89 26.30 14.29
C ALA A 397 -5.10 25.99 12.78
N ALA A 398 -4.09 26.25 11.95
CA ALA A 398 -4.11 25.86 10.54
C ALA A 398 -4.25 24.35 10.36
N MET A 399 -3.63 23.54 11.21
CA MET A 399 -3.76 22.09 11.18
C MET A 399 -5.21 21.67 11.47
N VAL A 400 -5.82 22.22 12.51
CA VAL A 400 -7.24 21.96 12.85
C VAL A 400 -8.16 22.38 11.70
N GLN A 401 -7.97 23.59 11.14
CA GLN A 401 -8.76 24.08 10.02
C GLN A 401 -8.62 23.18 8.77
N THR A 402 -7.40 22.75 8.46
CA THR A 402 -7.14 21.83 7.34
C THR A 402 -7.90 20.52 7.53
N PHE A 403 -7.89 19.95 8.74
CA PHE A 403 -8.62 18.72 9.01
C PHE A 403 -10.15 18.92 9.03
N LEU A 404 -10.66 20.09 9.39
CA LEU A 404 -12.08 20.42 9.23
C LEU A 404 -12.49 20.50 7.76
N VAL A 405 -11.66 21.09 6.89
CA VAL A 405 -11.88 21.08 5.44
C VAL A 405 -11.89 19.65 4.91
N ILE A 406 -10.91 18.82 5.30
CA ILE A 406 -10.84 17.41 4.90
C ILE A 406 -12.07 16.64 5.38
N LEU A 407 -12.51 16.86 6.60
CA LEU A 407 -13.74 16.27 7.16
C LEU A 407 -14.97 16.60 6.30
N ALA A 408 -15.16 17.87 5.95
CA ALA A 408 -16.25 18.31 5.11
C ALA A 408 -16.21 17.65 3.72
N LEU A 409 -15.04 17.60 3.09
CA LEU A 409 -14.86 16.94 1.78
C LEU A 409 -15.13 15.43 1.84
N ARG A 410 -14.74 14.76 2.94
CA ARG A 410 -15.06 13.34 3.15
C ARG A 410 -16.54 13.09 3.34
N LEU A 411 -17.26 13.96 4.04
CA LEU A 411 -18.72 13.88 4.14
C LEU A 411 -19.39 13.99 2.77
N VAL A 412 -18.91 14.89 1.90
CA VAL A 412 -19.39 15.00 0.51
C VAL A 412 -19.10 13.68 -0.25
N SER A 413 -17.93 13.09 -0.07
CA SER A 413 -17.57 11.82 -0.68
C SER A 413 -18.46 10.66 -0.22
N VAL A 414 -18.78 10.59 1.09
CA VAL A 414 -19.73 9.61 1.62
C VAL A 414 -21.11 9.83 1.01
N GLY A 415 -21.56 11.09 0.91
CA GLY A 415 -22.82 11.45 0.25
C GLY A 415 -22.88 10.98 -1.20
N ALA A 416 -21.78 11.12 -1.95
CA ALA A 416 -21.68 10.64 -3.34
C ALA A 416 -21.77 9.10 -3.42
N LEU A 417 -21.16 8.36 -2.48
CA LEU A 417 -21.28 6.89 -2.39
C LEU A 417 -22.71 6.46 -2.07
N VAL A 418 -23.38 7.14 -1.12
CA VAL A 418 -24.78 6.90 -0.78
C VAL A 418 -25.68 7.18 -1.96
N PHE A 419 -25.48 8.29 -2.65
CA PHE A 419 -26.23 8.67 -3.86
C PHE A 419 -26.07 7.62 -4.97
N ARG A 420 -24.80 7.17 -5.21
CA ARG A 420 -24.54 6.10 -6.16
C ARG A 420 -25.28 4.82 -5.77
N TRP A 421 -25.21 4.41 -4.50
CA TRP A 421 -25.91 3.23 -4.00
C TRP A 421 -27.43 3.36 -4.19
N TRP A 422 -28.00 4.51 -3.88
CA TRP A 422 -29.43 4.77 -3.99
C TRP A 422 -29.93 4.65 -5.42
N ILE A 423 -29.20 5.18 -6.40
CA ILE A 423 -29.52 5.05 -7.84
C ILE A 423 -29.46 3.59 -8.27
N LEU A 424 -28.40 2.87 -7.87
CA LEU A 424 -28.11 1.52 -8.36
C LEU A 424 -28.77 0.41 -7.52
N ARG A 425 -29.52 0.73 -6.46
CA ARG A 425 -30.13 -0.26 -5.56
C ARG A 425 -31.13 -1.21 -6.22
N LYS A 426 -31.75 -0.77 -7.32
CA LYS A 426 -32.73 -1.56 -8.10
C LYS A 426 -32.06 -2.47 -9.14
N GLU A 427 -30.76 -2.31 -9.40
CA GLU A 427 -30.03 -3.19 -10.29
C GLU A 427 -29.66 -4.50 -9.57
N PRO A 428 -29.61 -5.67 -10.25
CA PRO A 428 -29.19 -6.91 -9.64
C PRO A 428 -27.80 -6.77 -9.01
N LYS A 429 -27.65 -7.46 -7.86
CA LYS A 429 -26.42 -7.43 -7.02
C LYS A 429 -25.23 -8.01 -7.75
#